data_b7d586cd6485ea87ca4028ba51d19f65
#
_entry.id   b7d586cd6485ea87ca4028ba51d19f65
#
_cell.length_a   1.000
_cell.length_b   1.000
_cell.length_c   1.000
_cell.angle_alpha   90.00
_cell.angle_beta   90.00
_cell.angle_gamma   90.00
#
_symmetry.space_group_name_H-M   'P 1'
#
loop_
_entity.id
_entity.type
_entity.pdbx_description
1 polymer ?
#
loop_
_entity_poly.entity_id
_entity_poly.type
_entity_poly.pdbx_seq_one_letter_code
_entity_poly.pdbx_strand_id
1 'polypeptide(L)'
;MSEPTHDDLRSLRPYASIDRRGFVTTALVGGFAAATLPVSAATISTDTVGLDAGETRIPLGDGELPAYFARPANGKRLPVVIVIQEIFGVHEHIRDVCRRFAKLGALAVAPELFARQGNPATVTDMQVLMRDIVAKVPDAQVMSDLDATVKWARRERGTGKLGITGFCWGGRITWLYAAHSAEVAAGVAWYGRLVGEPTALQPEHPVDVAARLKAPVLGLYAGRDRGIPLETVERMQAALSAATKDSRITVYPEAQHGFHADYRASYRAEDAVPAFLDATDWFMRHSLALKKSAT
;
A
#
# COMPACT_ATOMS: atom_id res chain seq x y z
N MET A 1 12.11 -14.79 15.82
CA MET A 1 11.91 -13.48 15.18
C MET A 1 13.13 -12.65 15.51
N SER A 2 14.01 -12.38 14.55
CA SER A 2 15.03 -11.35 14.73
C SER A 2 14.30 -10.02 14.81
N GLU A 3 14.52 -9.27 15.88
CA GLU A 3 14.04 -7.88 15.95
C GLU A 3 14.59 -7.11 14.76
N PRO A 4 13.79 -6.20 14.15
CA PRO A 4 14.29 -5.35 13.07
C PRO A 4 15.51 -4.57 13.58
N THR A 5 16.59 -4.58 12.81
CA THR A 5 17.79 -3.87 13.19
C THR A 5 17.56 -2.36 13.19
N HIS A 6 18.39 -1.62 13.91
CA HIS A 6 18.33 -0.16 13.96
C HIS A 6 18.44 0.47 12.54
N ASP A 7 19.13 -0.19 11.62
CA ASP A 7 19.27 0.24 10.21
C ASP A 7 18.01 -0.02 9.39
N ASP A 8 17.31 -1.14 9.63
CA ASP A 8 16.02 -1.43 8.99
C ASP A 8 14.97 -0.35 9.33
N LEU A 9 14.96 0.10 10.59
CA LEU A 9 14.04 1.13 11.06
C LEU A 9 14.42 2.53 10.57
N ARG A 10 15.70 2.77 10.27
CA ARG A 10 16.19 4.05 9.78
C ARG A 10 15.66 4.40 8.39
N SER A 11 15.50 3.43 7.51
CA SER A 11 14.91 3.60 6.19
C SER A 11 13.43 3.97 6.23
N LEU A 12 12.75 3.68 7.34
CA LEU A 12 11.34 3.96 7.57
C LEU A 12 11.07 5.34 8.18
N ARG A 13 12.10 6.04 8.66
CA ARG A 13 11.93 7.36 9.28
C ARG A 13 11.78 8.45 8.23
N PRO A 14 10.82 9.38 8.37
CA PRO A 14 10.83 10.62 7.62
C PRO A 14 12.11 11.41 7.95
N TYR A 15 12.73 12.01 6.96
CA TYR A 15 13.90 12.86 7.17
C TYR A 15 13.41 14.19 7.75
N ALA A 16 13.54 14.40 9.05
CA ALA A 16 13.26 15.68 9.69
C ALA A 16 14.46 16.13 10.52
N SER A 17 15.13 17.17 10.04
CA SER A 17 15.83 18.09 10.94
C SER A 17 14.84 19.18 11.37
N ILE A 18 14.14 19.00 12.47
CA ILE A 18 13.25 20.03 13.01
C ILE A 18 14.00 20.82 14.06
N ASP A 19 14.17 22.12 13.80
CA ASP A 19 14.54 23.08 14.83
C ASP A 19 13.42 23.14 15.89
N ARG A 20 13.81 23.06 17.18
CA ARG A 20 12.92 22.91 18.34
C ARG A 20 11.97 24.09 18.58
N ARG A 21 12.00 25.15 17.78
CA ARG A 21 11.18 26.37 17.96
C ARG A 21 9.90 26.45 17.14
N GLY A 22 9.67 25.53 16.19
CA GLY A 22 8.46 25.51 15.34
C GLY A 22 7.28 24.68 15.87
N PHE A 23 7.37 24.08 17.08
CA PHE A 23 6.45 22.99 17.49
C PHE A 23 5.19 23.43 18.26
N VAL A 24 4.91 24.71 18.47
CA VAL A 24 3.90 25.12 19.50
C VAL A 24 2.62 25.75 18.96
N THR A 25 2.36 25.83 17.70
CA THR A 25 1.07 26.38 17.26
C THR A 25 0.47 25.62 16.08
N THR A 26 -0.22 24.53 16.30
CA THR A 26 -1.43 24.09 15.58
C THR A 26 -1.80 22.65 15.96
N ALA A 27 -2.11 22.43 17.21
CA ALA A 27 -2.63 21.13 17.66
C ALA A 27 -4.11 21.28 18.00
N LEU A 28 -5.02 21.17 17.04
CA LEU A 28 -6.45 20.89 17.36
C LEU A 28 -7.37 20.62 16.18
N VAL A 29 -6.92 20.36 14.97
CA VAL A 29 -7.81 19.84 13.91
C VAL A 29 -7.05 18.79 13.08
N GLY A 30 -7.40 17.51 13.24
CA GLY A 30 -6.95 16.43 12.37
C GLY A 30 -5.81 15.59 12.91
N GLY A 31 -6.08 14.60 13.76
CA GLY A 31 -5.10 13.69 14.37
C GLY A 31 -4.30 12.79 13.43
N PHE A 32 -4.39 12.96 12.12
CA PHE A 32 -3.63 12.22 11.12
C PHE A 32 -2.53 13.04 10.44
N ALA A 33 -2.64 14.36 10.42
CA ALA A 33 -1.68 15.24 9.73
C ALA A 33 -0.35 15.42 10.48
N ALA A 34 -0.31 15.16 11.78
CA ALA A 34 0.86 15.48 12.61
C ALA A 34 1.99 14.45 12.53
N ALA A 35 1.70 13.18 12.18
CA ALA A 35 2.73 12.13 12.09
C ALA A 35 3.50 12.11 10.76
N THR A 36 3.00 12.83 9.76
CA THR A 36 3.60 12.96 8.43
C THR A 36 3.85 14.43 8.09
N LEU A 37 4.61 15.13 8.92
CA LEU A 37 5.05 16.47 8.57
C LEU A 37 5.80 16.45 7.23
N PRO A 38 5.53 17.41 6.32
CA PRO A 38 6.13 17.44 5.00
C PRO A 38 7.65 17.55 5.14
N VAL A 39 8.33 16.52 4.68
CA VAL A 39 9.78 16.42 4.72
C VAL A 39 10.40 17.19 3.55
N SER A 40 9.62 17.54 2.56
CA SER A 40 10.10 18.40 1.47
C SER A 40 8.96 19.26 0.89
N ALA A 41 9.34 20.39 0.31
CA ALA A 41 8.45 21.25 -0.49
C ALA A 41 7.93 20.59 -1.78
N ALA A 42 8.11 19.29 -1.93
CA ALA A 42 7.82 18.50 -3.14
C ALA A 42 6.82 17.35 -2.91
N THR A 43 6.07 17.34 -1.81
CA THR A 43 5.01 16.35 -1.62
C THR A 43 3.96 16.49 -2.72
N ILE A 44 3.72 15.43 -3.47
CA ILE A 44 2.74 15.42 -4.55
C ILE A 44 1.35 15.45 -3.93
N SER A 45 0.51 16.39 -4.35
CA SER A 45 -0.87 16.49 -3.91
C SER A 45 -1.81 16.51 -5.11
N THR A 46 -2.59 15.47 -5.25
CA THR A 46 -3.65 15.38 -6.26
C THR A 46 -4.91 16.05 -5.71
N ASP A 47 -5.43 17.03 -6.44
CA ASP A 47 -6.66 17.73 -6.07
C ASP A 47 -7.90 16.82 -6.18
N THR A 48 -9.00 17.27 -5.57
CA THR A 48 -10.29 16.56 -5.57
C THR A 48 -11.28 17.09 -6.63
N VAL A 49 -10.87 17.97 -7.53
CA VAL A 49 -11.75 18.51 -8.58
C VAL A 49 -12.27 17.37 -9.46
N GLY A 50 -13.59 17.25 -9.58
CA GLY A 50 -14.27 16.18 -10.32
C GLY A 50 -14.27 14.81 -9.61
N LEU A 51 -13.81 14.74 -8.37
CA LEU A 51 -13.86 13.56 -7.53
C LEU A 51 -14.91 13.69 -6.40
N ASP A 52 -15.44 12.54 -6.00
CA ASP A 52 -16.09 12.29 -4.73
C ASP A 52 -15.10 11.53 -3.87
N ALA A 53 -14.58 12.17 -2.82
CA ALA A 53 -13.50 11.63 -2.02
C ALA A 53 -13.64 12.02 -0.53
N GLY A 54 -13.30 11.12 0.36
CA GLY A 54 -13.39 11.37 1.81
C GLY A 54 -13.27 10.12 2.65
N GLU A 55 -13.54 10.29 3.93
CA GLU A 55 -13.61 9.21 4.90
C GLU A 55 -14.90 8.40 4.73
N THR A 56 -14.82 7.11 5.03
CA THR A 56 -15.97 6.22 5.07
C THR A 56 -15.76 5.14 6.14
N ARG A 57 -16.81 4.36 6.38
CA ARG A 57 -16.78 3.20 7.27
C ARG A 57 -17.27 1.98 6.53
N ILE A 58 -16.47 0.93 6.54
CA ILE A 58 -16.78 -0.35 5.91
C ILE A 58 -17.41 -1.26 6.96
N PRO A 59 -18.64 -1.73 6.78
CA PRO A 59 -19.28 -2.64 7.73
C PRO A 59 -18.53 -3.97 7.83
N LEU A 60 -18.24 -4.40 9.03
CA LEU A 60 -17.67 -5.70 9.39
C LEU A 60 -18.70 -6.51 10.16
N GLY A 61 -18.41 -7.79 10.41
CA GLY A 61 -19.25 -8.64 11.28
C GLY A 61 -19.18 -8.24 12.75
N ASP A 62 -18.12 -7.58 13.17
CA ASP A 62 -17.80 -7.19 14.56
C ASP A 62 -17.68 -5.68 14.75
N GLY A 63 -18.14 -4.87 13.79
CA GLY A 63 -18.09 -3.42 13.86
C GLY A 63 -17.91 -2.76 12.51
N GLU A 64 -17.10 -1.70 12.47
CA GLU A 64 -16.82 -0.94 11.26
C GLU A 64 -15.32 -0.68 11.11
N LEU A 65 -14.83 -0.75 9.88
CA LEU A 65 -13.45 -0.44 9.52
C LEU A 65 -13.39 0.96 8.92
N PRO A 66 -12.66 1.90 9.52
CA PRO A 66 -12.41 3.20 8.90
C PRO A 66 -11.67 3.03 7.57
N ALA A 67 -11.99 3.86 6.58
CA ALA A 67 -11.34 3.85 5.29
C ALA A 67 -11.39 5.23 4.65
N TYR A 68 -10.47 5.49 3.73
CA TYR A 68 -10.54 6.61 2.80
C TYR A 68 -10.89 6.09 1.41
N PHE A 69 -11.73 6.83 0.68
CA PHE A 69 -12.04 6.52 -0.71
C PHE A 69 -11.92 7.74 -1.61
N ALA A 70 -11.72 7.49 -2.90
CA ALA A 70 -11.83 8.49 -3.94
C ALA A 70 -12.35 7.84 -5.23
N ARG A 71 -13.25 8.55 -5.93
CA ARG A 71 -13.84 8.09 -7.21
C ARG A 71 -14.23 9.29 -8.08
N PRO A 72 -14.38 9.13 -9.41
CA PRO A 72 -15.01 10.16 -10.24
C PRO A 72 -16.44 10.47 -9.73
N ALA A 73 -16.77 11.74 -9.53
CA ALA A 73 -18.06 12.16 -8.95
C ALA A 73 -19.28 11.63 -9.75
N ASN A 74 -19.17 11.62 -11.07
CA ASN A 74 -20.22 11.14 -11.98
C ASN A 74 -19.97 9.72 -12.52
N GLY A 75 -18.99 9.00 -11.97
CA GLY A 75 -18.60 7.68 -12.43
C GLY A 75 -19.69 6.62 -12.21
N LYS A 76 -19.89 5.76 -13.19
CA LYS A 76 -20.78 4.59 -13.12
C LYS A 76 -19.98 3.35 -13.55
N ARG A 77 -20.17 2.22 -12.84
CA ARG A 77 -19.52 0.93 -13.15
C ARG A 77 -17.98 1.04 -13.18
N LEU A 78 -17.42 1.59 -12.10
CA LEU A 78 -16.00 1.87 -12.00
C LEU A 78 -15.18 0.59 -11.77
N PRO A 79 -13.95 0.47 -12.35
CA PRO A 79 -12.98 -0.48 -11.84
C PRO A 79 -12.65 -0.13 -10.39
N VAL A 80 -12.31 -1.14 -9.60
CA VAL A 80 -11.93 -0.95 -8.19
C VAL A 80 -10.44 -1.09 -8.04
N VAL A 81 -9.81 -0.21 -7.26
CA VAL A 81 -8.43 -0.36 -6.81
C VAL A 81 -8.39 -0.29 -5.30
N ILE A 82 -8.07 -1.40 -4.63
CA ILE A 82 -7.77 -1.36 -3.20
C ILE A 82 -6.33 -0.90 -3.04
N VAL A 83 -6.12 0.12 -2.21
CA VAL A 83 -4.80 0.67 -1.88
C VAL A 83 -4.46 0.30 -0.45
N ILE A 84 -3.44 -0.54 -0.27
CA ILE A 84 -3.03 -1.01 1.05
C ILE A 84 -1.90 -0.13 1.58
N GLN A 85 -2.12 0.35 2.78
CA GLN A 85 -1.25 1.25 3.54
C GLN A 85 0.14 0.69 3.82
N GLU A 86 1.05 1.57 4.17
CA GLU A 86 2.32 1.24 4.84
C GLU A 86 2.09 0.99 6.34
N ILE A 87 3.16 0.91 7.13
CA ILE A 87 3.05 0.75 8.60
C ILE A 87 2.47 1.98 9.31
N PHE A 88 2.34 3.12 8.64
CA PHE A 88 1.86 4.38 9.21
C PHE A 88 0.34 4.60 9.08
N GLY A 89 -0.42 3.60 8.62
CA GLY A 89 -1.85 3.73 8.38
C GLY A 89 -2.19 4.44 7.07
N VAL A 90 -3.45 4.84 6.92
CA VAL A 90 -3.96 5.56 5.73
C VAL A 90 -3.67 7.06 5.88
N HIS A 91 -2.38 7.41 5.84
CA HIS A 91 -1.90 8.79 5.89
C HIS A 91 -2.04 9.50 4.52
N GLU A 92 -1.67 10.79 4.45
CA GLU A 92 -1.95 11.62 3.28
C GLU A 92 -1.38 11.09 1.96
N HIS A 93 -0.19 10.49 1.96
CA HIS A 93 0.35 9.86 0.74
C HIS A 93 -0.55 8.71 0.22
N ILE A 94 -1.06 7.85 1.10
CA ILE A 94 -1.97 6.76 0.71
C ILE A 94 -3.31 7.32 0.20
N ARG A 95 -3.82 8.39 0.82
CA ARG A 95 -5.00 9.12 0.35
C ARG A 95 -4.77 9.75 -1.02
N ASP A 96 -3.59 10.32 -1.24
CA ASP A 96 -3.20 10.88 -2.53
C ASP A 96 -3.13 9.80 -3.62
N VAL A 97 -2.56 8.63 -3.33
CA VAL A 97 -2.58 7.49 -4.25
C VAL A 97 -4.01 7.09 -4.62
N CYS A 98 -4.95 7.10 -3.67
CA CYS A 98 -6.37 6.86 -3.99
C CYS A 98 -6.91 7.94 -4.96
N ARG A 99 -6.60 9.20 -4.75
CA ARG A 99 -7.02 10.28 -5.65
C ARG A 99 -6.39 10.14 -7.04
N ARG A 100 -5.10 9.76 -7.14
CA ARG A 100 -4.44 9.47 -8.44
C ARG A 100 -5.22 8.40 -9.21
N PHE A 101 -5.54 7.27 -8.59
CA PHE A 101 -6.35 6.22 -9.24
C PHE A 101 -7.76 6.69 -9.56
N ALA A 102 -8.37 7.54 -8.73
CA ALA A 102 -9.67 8.12 -9.04
C ALA A 102 -9.64 9.07 -10.24
N LYS A 103 -8.59 9.88 -10.43
CA LYS A 103 -8.36 10.67 -11.65
C LYS A 103 -8.23 9.78 -12.89
N LEU A 104 -7.68 8.58 -12.74
CA LEU A 104 -7.62 7.57 -13.81
C LEU A 104 -8.94 6.80 -14.01
N GLY A 105 -9.98 7.14 -13.27
CA GLY A 105 -11.33 6.61 -13.46
C GLY A 105 -11.70 5.42 -12.57
N ALA A 106 -10.93 5.09 -11.56
CA ALA A 106 -11.25 4.03 -10.61
C ALA A 106 -12.06 4.51 -9.40
N LEU A 107 -12.78 3.59 -8.75
CA LEU A 107 -13.08 3.70 -7.33
C LEU A 107 -11.86 3.15 -6.57
N ALA A 108 -11.09 4.02 -5.96
CA ALA A 108 -9.99 3.65 -5.09
C ALA A 108 -10.40 3.70 -3.62
N VAL A 109 -10.01 2.71 -2.82
CA VAL A 109 -10.32 2.64 -1.40
C VAL A 109 -9.14 2.11 -0.60
N ALA A 110 -8.83 2.79 0.50
CA ALA A 110 -7.77 2.42 1.44
C ALA A 110 -8.37 2.16 2.82
N PRO A 111 -8.53 0.89 3.25
CA PRO A 111 -9.00 0.55 4.60
C PRO A 111 -7.89 0.71 5.64
N GLU A 112 -8.25 1.15 6.87
CA GLU A 112 -7.35 1.24 8.03
C GLU A 112 -7.14 -0.13 8.68
N LEU A 113 -6.24 -0.93 8.14
CA LEU A 113 -6.07 -2.34 8.52
C LEU A 113 -5.49 -2.54 9.92
N PHE A 114 -5.05 -1.49 10.58
CA PHE A 114 -4.55 -1.53 11.96
C PHE A 114 -5.57 -1.04 13.00
N ALA A 115 -6.78 -0.66 12.57
CA ALA A 115 -7.77 -0.01 13.44
C ALA A 115 -8.10 -0.78 14.73
N ARG A 116 -8.03 -2.13 14.73
CA ARG A 116 -8.26 -2.95 15.92
C ARG A 116 -7.05 -3.00 16.86
N GLN A 117 -5.84 -2.80 16.34
CA GLN A 117 -4.61 -2.84 17.13
C GLN A 117 -4.21 -1.46 17.66
N GLY A 118 -4.65 -0.40 16.99
CA GLY A 118 -4.38 0.98 17.41
C GLY A 118 -4.27 1.95 16.24
N ASN A 119 -4.00 3.21 16.56
CA ASN A 119 -3.79 4.26 15.57
C ASN A 119 -2.28 4.51 15.39
N PRO A 120 -1.67 4.12 14.26
CA PRO A 120 -0.24 4.35 14.00
C PRO A 120 0.18 5.81 14.09
N ALA A 121 -0.72 6.74 13.76
CA ALA A 121 -0.42 8.18 13.77
C ALA A 121 -0.14 8.74 15.17
N THR A 122 -0.56 8.04 16.21
CA THR A 122 -0.33 8.46 17.61
C THR A 122 0.99 7.93 18.20
N VAL A 123 1.70 7.06 17.45
CA VAL A 123 2.93 6.41 17.93
C VAL A 123 4.14 7.03 17.25
N THR A 124 4.98 7.72 18.02
CA THR A 124 6.19 8.39 17.51
C THR A 124 7.43 7.49 17.53
N ASP A 125 7.45 6.48 18.42
CA ASP A 125 8.54 5.52 18.50
C ASP A 125 8.30 4.35 17.52
N MET A 126 9.26 4.15 16.62
CA MET A 126 9.17 3.14 15.58
C MET A 126 9.19 1.71 16.13
N GLN A 127 9.94 1.45 17.20
CA GLN A 127 9.99 0.12 17.81
C GLN A 127 8.65 -0.21 18.49
N VAL A 128 8.06 0.79 19.16
CA VAL A 128 6.72 0.67 19.77
C VAL A 128 5.67 0.42 18.67
N LEU A 129 5.71 1.20 17.58
CA LEU A 129 4.81 0.99 16.44
C LEU A 129 4.89 -0.44 15.89
N MET A 130 6.10 -0.92 15.66
CA MET A 130 6.32 -2.26 15.11
C MET A 130 5.88 -3.35 16.08
N ARG A 131 6.24 -3.25 17.36
CA ARG A 131 5.95 -4.27 18.38
C ARG A 131 4.47 -4.31 18.78
N ASP A 132 3.86 -3.15 18.98
CA ASP A 132 2.56 -3.05 19.66
C ASP A 132 1.38 -2.93 18.68
N ILE A 133 1.64 -2.51 17.43
CA ILE A 133 0.61 -2.40 16.39
C ILE A 133 0.91 -3.39 15.26
N VAL A 134 1.96 -3.17 14.47
CA VAL A 134 2.18 -3.89 13.20
C VAL A 134 2.35 -5.39 13.41
N ALA A 135 3.16 -5.81 14.40
CA ALA A 135 3.38 -7.24 14.70
C ALA A 135 2.16 -7.94 15.33
N LYS A 136 1.15 -7.19 15.77
CA LYS A 136 -0.07 -7.74 16.38
C LYS A 136 -1.22 -7.96 15.38
N VAL A 137 -1.03 -7.63 14.11
CA VAL A 137 -2.07 -7.76 13.08
C VAL A 137 -2.02 -9.18 12.49
N PRO A 138 -3.06 -10.00 12.66
CA PRO A 138 -3.14 -11.31 12.04
C PRO A 138 -3.40 -11.21 10.53
N ASP A 139 -2.71 -11.98 9.71
CA ASP A 139 -2.99 -12.06 8.27
C ASP A 139 -4.45 -12.45 7.99
N ALA A 140 -5.02 -13.37 8.78
CA ALA A 140 -6.41 -13.77 8.64
C ALA A 140 -7.40 -12.61 8.84
N GLN A 141 -7.13 -11.71 9.81
CA GLN A 141 -7.92 -10.47 9.98
C GLN A 141 -7.82 -9.60 8.73
N VAL A 142 -6.61 -9.40 8.22
CA VAL A 142 -6.37 -8.56 7.02
C VAL A 142 -7.11 -9.11 5.81
N MET A 143 -7.06 -10.42 5.57
CA MET A 143 -7.80 -11.05 4.47
C MET A 143 -9.31 -10.81 4.60
N SER A 144 -9.88 -11.00 5.80
CA SER A 144 -11.31 -10.76 6.06
C SER A 144 -11.70 -9.29 5.87
N ASP A 145 -10.87 -8.36 6.31
CA ASP A 145 -11.11 -6.91 6.16
C ASP A 145 -11.05 -6.48 4.70
N LEU A 146 -10.16 -7.05 3.92
CA LEU A 146 -10.08 -6.82 2.48
C LEU A 146 -11.29 -7.42 1.75
N ASP A 147 -11.77 -8.60 2.14
CA ASP A 147 -13.00 -9.18 1.60
C ASP A 147 -14.22 -8.29 1.89
N ALA A 148 -14.30 -7.72 3.09
CA ALA A 148 -15.35 -6.75 3.45
C ALA A 148 -15.21 -5.45 2.65
N THR A 149 -13.99 -4.99 2.41
CA THR A 149 -13.69 -3.81 1.59
C THR A 149 -14.15 -4.02 0.14
N VAL A 150 -13.90 -5.19 -0.44
CA VAL A 150 -14.41 -5.55 -1.78
C VAL A 150 -15.93 -5.51 -1.81
N LYS A 151 -16.60 -6.14 -0.84
CA LYS A 151 -18.06 -6.13 -0.75
C LYS A 151 -18.63 -4.72 -0.64
N TRP A 152 -17.98 -3.85 0.14
CA TRP A 152 -18.34 -2.44 0.25
C TRP A 152 -18.16 -1.73 -1.10
N ALA A 153 -17.02 -1.87 -1.76
CA ALA A 153 -16.72 -1.25 -3.05
C ALA A 153 -17.75 -1.66 -4.14
N ARG A 154 -18.22 -2.92 -4.12
CA ARG A 154 -19.27 -3.41 -5.03
C ARG A 154 -20.61 -2.67 -4.86
N ARG A 155 -20.95 -2.28 -3.63
CA ARG A 155 -22.15 -1.47 -3.35
C ARG A 155 -21.95 0.00 -3.77
N GLU A 156 -20.72 0.49 -3.73
CA GLU A 156 -20.32 1.87 -4.01
C GLU A 156 -19.92 2.10 -5.48
N ARG A 157 -20.65 1.51 -6.44
CA ARG A 157 -20.44 1.63 -7.90
C ARG A 157 -19.20 0.90 -8.44
N GLY A 158 -18.48 0.16 -7.63
CA GLY A 158 -17.30 -0.60 -7.99
C GLY A 158 -17.63 -1.93 -8.71
N THR A 159 -18.28 -1.90 -9.85
CA THR A 159 -18.76 -3.10 -10.57
C THR A 159 -17.77 -3.63 -11.62
N GLY A 160 -16.68 -2.92 -11.86
CA GLY A 160 -15.63 -3.32 -12.79
C GLY A 160 -14.64 -4.34 -12.20
N LYS A 161 -13.54 -4.57 -12.91
CA LYS A 161 -12.45 -5.44 -12.43
C LYS A 161 -11.82 -4.89 -11.15
N LEU A 162 -11.34 -5.78 -10.29
CA LEU A 162 -10.68 -5.48 -9.03
C LEU A 162 -9.16 -5.54 -9.22
N GLY A 163 -8.49 -4.42 -8.98
CA GLY A 163 -7.05 -4.33 -8.76
C GLY A 163 -6.72 -4.16 -7.28
N ILE A 164 -5.54 -4.58 -6.88
CA ILE A 164 -5.01 -4.37 -5.56
C ILE A 164 -3.58 -3.85 -5.64
N THR A 165 -3.25 -2.83 -4.87
CA THR A 165 -1.89 -2.30 -4.77
C THR A 165 -1.56 -2.00 -3.32
N GLY A 166 -0.29 -2.12 -2.94
CA GLY A 166 0.11 -1.85 -1.57
C GLY A 166 1.61 -1.59 -1.44
N PHE A 167 1.96 -0.82 -0.43
CA PHE A 167 3.28 -0.25 -0.24
C PHE A 167 3.92 -0.79 1.05
N CYS A 168 5.20 -1.15 1.03
CA CYS A 168 5.94 -1.64 2.19
C CYS A 168 5.22 -2.87 2.81
N TRP A 169 4.69 -2.76 4.03
CA TRP A 169 3.85 -3.79 4.64
C TRP A 169 2.67 -4.18 3.73
N GLY A 170 2.01 -3.20 3.13
CA GLY A 170 0.93 -3.43 2.18
C GLY A 170 1.37 -4.12 0.88
N GLY A 171 2.63 -3.97 0.49
CA GLY A 171 3.21 -4.72 -0.63
C GLY A 171 3.24 -6.23 -0.35
N ARG A 172 3.58 -6.64 0.88
CA ARG A 172 3.47 -8.03 1.31
C ARG A 172 2.02 -8.52 1.24
N ILE A 173 1.10 -7.74 1.77
CA ILE A 173 -0.34 -8.08 1.78
C ILE A 173 -0.90 -8.21 0.35
N THR A 174 -0.44 -7.40 -0.60
CA THR A 174 -0.86 -7.51 -2.00
C THR A 174 -0.61 -8.91 -2.58
N TRP A 175 0.57 -9.49 -2.34
CA TRP A 175 0.88 -10.87 -2.74
C TRP A 175 -0.04 -11.89 -2.08
N LEU A 176 -0.22 -11.76 -0.76
CA LEU A 176 -1.06 -12.69 0.00
C LEU A 176 -2.52 -12.62 -0.43
N TYR A 177 -3.06 -11.41 -0.65
CA TYR A 177 -4.45 -11.26 -1.07
C TYR A 177 -4.68 -11.72 -2.52
N ALA A 178 -3.71 -11.57 -3.41
CA ALA A 178 -3.76 -12.12 -4.76
C ALA A 178 -3.76 -13.67 -4.77
N ALA A 179 -3.22 -14.30 -3.75
CA ALA A 179 -3.34 -15.74 -3.53
C ALA A 179 -4.66 -16.13 -2.84
N HIS A 180 -5.20 -15.24 -2.00
CA HIS A 180 -6.44 -15.46 -1.24
C HIS A 180 -7.68 -15.33 -2.13
N SER A 181 -7.82 -14.23 -2.86
CA SER A 181 -9.07 -13.87 -3.54
C SER A 181 -9.01 -14.12 -5.05
N ALA A 182 -10.00 -14.87 -5.56
CA ALA A 182 -10.20 -15.05 -7.02
C ALA A 182 -10.86 -13.84 -7.70
N GLU A 183 -11.36 -12.86 -6.94
CA GLU A 183 -11.94 -11.64 -7.50
C GLU A 183 -10.87 -10.66 -8.02
N VAL A 184 -9.64 -10.77 -7.54
CA VAL A 184 -8.53 -9.92 -7.98
C VAL A 184 -8.20 -10.23 -9.44
N ALA A 185 -8.22 -9.20 -10.29
CA ALA A 185 -7.82 -9.30 -11.68
C ALA A 185 -6.31 -9.08 -11.86
N ALA A 186 -5.72 -8.19 -11.04
CA ALA A 186 -4.28 -7.93 -11.01
C ALA A 186 -3.85 -7.30 -9.68
N GLY A 187 -2.59 -7.54 -9.28
CA GLY A 187 -1.94 -6.89 -8.14
C GLY A 187 -0.71 -6.09 -8.54
N VAL A 188 -0.37 -5.05 -7.76
CA VAL A 188 0.90 -4.33 -7.84
C VAL A 188 1.48 -4.18 -6.44
N ALA A 189 2.59 -4.86 -6.18
CA ALA A 189 3.24 -4.92 -4.87
C ALA A 189 4.52 -4.07 -4.84
N TRP A 190 4.55 -3.02 -4.03
CA TRP A 190 5.67 -2.09 -3.91
C TRP A 190 6.53 -2.43 -2.70
N TYR A 191 7.78 -2.74 -2.94
CA TYR A 191 8.83 -2.97 -1.92
C TYR A 191 8.33 -3.65 -0.64
N GLY A 192 7.48 -4.68 -0.78
CA GLY A 192 6.98 -5.48 0.32
C GLY A 192 7.90 -6.65 0.66
N ARG A 193 7.99 -7.01 1.95
CA ARG A 193 8.77 -8.17 2.40
C ARG A 193 8.30 -9.44 1.68
N LEU A 194 9.24 -10.21 1.13
CA LEU A 194 8.96 -11.42 0.34
C LEU A 194 9.16 -12.71 1.14
N VAL A 195 10.09 -12.70 2.06
CA VAL A 195 10.53 -13.86 2.84
C VAL A 195 10.54 -13.50 4.33
N GLY A 196 10.22 -14.43 5.18
CA GLY A 196 10.28 -14.28 6.64
C GLY A 196 10.05 -15.59 7.36
N GLU A 197 10.24 -15.58 8.68
CA GLU A 197 9.91 -16.72 9.52
C GLU A 197 8.39 -16.77 9.79
N PRO A 198 7.75 -17.93 9.62
CA PRO A 198 6.34 -18.09 9.94
C PRO A 198 6.05 -17.84 11.42
N THR A 199 4.94 -17.18 11.70
CA THR A 199 4.42 -17.00 13.06
C THR A 199 2.95 -17.39 13.11
N ALA A 200 2.37 -17.54 14.31
CA ALA A 200 0.95 -17.82 14.46
C ALA A 200 0.05 -16.74 13.83
N LEU A 201 0.50 -15.47 13.79
CA LEU A 201 -0.24 -14.35 13.18
C LEU A 201 0.08 -14.17 11.71
N GLN A 202 1.25 -14.57 11.25
CA GLN A 202 1.77 -14.45 9.89
C GLN A 202 2.33 -15.81 9.46
N PRO A 203 1.46 -16.78 9.13
CA PRO A 203 1.88 -18.16 8.87
C PRO A 203 2.60 -18.35 7.53
N GLU A 204 2.45 -17.41 6.60
CA GLU A 204 3.01 -17.50 5.26
C GLU A 204 3.55 -16.15 4.79
N HIS A 205 4.54 -16.22 3.89
CA HIS A 205 5.11 -15.06 3.22
C HIS A 205 4.85 -15.13 1.71
N PRO A 206 5.04 -14.05 0.95
CA PRO A 206 4.79 -14.03 -0.50
C PRO A 206 5.45 -15.18 -1.26
N VAL A 207 6.67 -15.57 -0.91
CA VAL A 207 7.37 -16.67 -1.55
C VAL A 207 6.65 -18.02 -1.38
N ASP A 208 5.96 -18.22 -0.25
CA ASP A 208 5.26 -19.46 0.07
C ASP A 208 3.93 -19.60 -0.71
N VAL A 209 3.37 -18.47 -1.14
CA VAL A 209 2.10 -18.44 -1.88
C VAL A 209 2.28 -18.24 -3.38
N ALA A 210 3.50 -18.03 -3.87
CA ALA A 210 3.78 -17.71 -5.28
C ALA A 210 3.16 -18.69 -6.27
N ALA A 211 3.29 -20.00 -6.01
CA ALA A 211 2.77 -21.05 -6.90
C ALA A 211 1.22 -21.11 -6.95
N ARG A 212 0.53 -20.54 -5.99
CA ARG A 212 -0.95 -20.58 -5.88
C ARG A 212 -1.62 -19.22 -6.01
N LEU A 213 -0.92 -18.25 -6.61
CA LEU A 213 -1.53 -16.96 -6.98
C LEU A 213 -2.74 -17.19 -7.88
N LYS A 214 -3.84 -16.55 -7.52
CA LYS A 214 -5.10 -16.56 -8.31
C LYS A 214 -5.15 -15.42 -9.33
N ALA A 215 -4.30 -14.40 -9.14
CA ALA A 215 -4.17 -13.25 -10.03
C ALA A 215 -2.70 -12.95 -10.33
N PRO A 216 -2.39 -12.37 -11.50
CA PRO A 216 -1.06 -11.89 -11.83
C PRO A 216 -0.68 -10.70 -10.95
N VAL A 217 0.57 -10.65 -10.50
CA VAL A 217 1.11 -9.57 -9.67
C VAL A 217 2.40 -9.03 -10.27
N LEU A 218 2.48 -7.70 -10.37
CA LEU A 218 3.71 -6.98 -10.65
C LEU A 218 4.36 -6.56 -9.33
N GLY A 219 5.56 -7.03 -9.06
CA GLY A 219 6.39 -6.56 -7.96
C GLY A 219 7.30 -5.41 -8.42
N LEU A 220 7.35 -4.32 -7.65
CA LEU A 220 8.19 -3.16 -7.90
C LEU A 220 9.15 -2.99 -6.72
N TYR A 221 10.42 -3.32 -6.93
CA TYR A 221 11.41 -3.46 -5.86
C TYR A 221 12.61 -2.56 -6.08
N ALA A 222 13.31 -2.25 -5.00
CA ALA A 222 14.43 -1.33 -4.97
C ALA A 222 15.76 -2.09 -4.85
N GLY A 223 16.72 -1.79 -5.70
CA GLY A 223 18.01 -2.47 -5.74
C GLY A 223 18.92 -2.18 -4.53
N ARG A 224 18.68 -1.05 -3.85
CA ARG A 224 19.43 -0.63 -2.65
C ARG A 224 18.61 -0.72 -1.37
N ASP A 225 17.56 -1.55 -1.37
CA ASP A 225 16.72 -1.78 -0.19
C ASP A 225 17.44 -2.69 0.81
N ARG A 226 17.87 -2.15 1.94
CA ARG A 226 18.55 -2.92 2.99
C ARG A 226 17.61 -3.84 3.76
N GLY A 227 16.32 -3.51 3.83
CA GLY A 227 15.29 -4.30 4.50
C GLY A 227 14.74 -5.46 3.64
N ILE A 228 14.99 -5.40 2.31
CA ILE A 228 14.56 -6.43 1.34
C ILE A 228 15.77 -6.75 0.42
N PRO A 229 16.71 -7.58 0.87
CA PRO A 229 17.88 -7.92 0.09
C PRO A 229 17.52 -8.55 -1.27
N LEU A 230 18.31 -8.25 -2.32
CA LEU A 230 18.07 -8.75 -3.69
C LEU A 230 17.98 -10.28 -3.75
N GLU A 231 18.71 -11.00 -2.91
CA GLU A 231 18.60 -12.44 -2.76
C GLU A 231 17.15 -12.91 -2.47
N THR A 232 16.38 -12.13 -1.67
CA THR A 232 14.96 -12.44 -1.39
C THR A 232 14.08 -12.17 -2.60
N VAL A 233 14.43 -11.18 -3.42
CA VAL A 233 13.77 -10.88 -4.69
C VAL A 233 14.03 -12.00 -5.69
N GLU A 234 15.27 -12.48 -5.81
CA GLU A 234 15.65 -13.61 -6.67
C GLU A 234 14.92 -14.90 -6.26
N ARG A 235 14.81 -15.18 -4.95
CA ARG A 235 14.02 -16.31 -4.45
C ARG A 235 12.54 -16.21 -4.87
N MET A 236 11.98 -15.03 -4.78
CA MET A 236 10.59 -14.82 -5.23
C MET A 236 10.45 -14.98 -6.75
N GLN A 237 11.37 -14.44 -7.54
CA GLN A 237 11.38 -14.62 -8.99
C GLN A 237 11.47 -16.11 -9.38
N ALA A 238 12.31 -16.88 -8.69
CA ALA A 238 12.39 -18.33 -8.89
C ALA A 238 11.07 -19.03 -8.53
N ALA A 239 10.42 -18.64 -7.42
CA ALA A 239 9.12 -19.20 -7.04
C ALA A 239 8.00 -18.83 -8.05
N LEU A 240 8.03 -17.62 -8.60
CA LEU A 240 7.08 -17.17 -9.63
C LEU A 240 7.26 -17.92 -10.96
N SER A 241 8.45 -18.38 -11.30
CA SER A 241 8.68 -19.15 -12.53
C SER A 241 7.92 -20.48 -12.56
N ALA A 242 7.57 -21.03 -11.39
CA ALA A 242 6.75 -22.23 -11.24
C ALA A 242 5.25 -21.90 -11.18
N ALA A 243 4.86 -20.62 -11.14
CA ALA A 243 3.47 -20.20 -11.02
C ALA A 243 2.76 -20.26 -12.39
N THR A 244 1.43 -20.44 -12.35
CA THR A 244 0.59 -20.47 -13.55
C THR A 244 0.15 -19.08 -14.02
N LYS A 245 0.40 -18.03 -13.22
CA LYS A 245 0.04 -16.65 -13.53
C LYS A 245 1.23 -15.87 -14.06
N ASP A 246 0.99 -14.98 -15.00
CA ASP A 246 1.98 -14.05 -15.56
C ASP A 246 2.35 -12.98 -14.51
N SER A 247 3.09 -13.40 -13.48
CA SER A 247 3.58 -12.51 -12.43
C SER A 247 5.06 -12.22 -12.63
N ARG A 248 5.50 -11.00 -12.34
CA ARG A 248 6.89 -10.60 -12.54
C ARG A 248 7.34 -9.57 -11.51
N ILE A 249 8.64 -9.39 -11.40
CA ILE A 249 9.26 -8.36 -10.56
C ILE A 249 10.15 -7.48 -11.43
N THR A 250 9.98 -6.17 -11.29
CA THR A 250 10.88 -5.14 -11.81
C THR A 250 11.72 -4.59 -10.65
N VAL A 251 13.03 -4.52 -10.82
CA VAL A 251 13.95 -3.94 -9.84
C VAL A 251 14.45 -2.60 -10.36
N TYR A 252 14.39 -1.56 -9.55
CA TYR A 252 14.95 -0.24 -9.78
C TYR A 252 16.32 -0.17 -9.11
N PRO A 253 17.44 -0.25 -9.85
CA PRO A 253 18.77 -0.55 -9.28
C PRO A 253 19.25 0.48 -8.26
N GLU A 254 18.93 1.75 -8.48
CA GLU A 254 19.39 2.86 -7.64
C GLU A 254 18.42 3.23 -6.53
N ALA A 255 17.18 2.69 -6.57
CA ALA A 255 16.14 2.98 -5.61
C ALA A 255 16.43 2.37 -4.23
N GLN A 256 15.92 3.01 -3.19
CA GLN A 256 15.90 2.53 -1.81
C GLN A 256 14.47 2.19 -1.39
N HIS A 257 14.32 1.59 -0.20
CA HIS A 257 13.00 1.32 0.37
C HIS A 257 12.13 2.58 0.39
N GLY A 258 10.88 2.47 -0.08
CA GLY A 258 9.95 3.60 -0.09
C GLY A 258 10.21 4.62 -1.20
N PHE A 259 10.88 4.25 -2.30
CA PHE A 259 11.23 5.16 -3.39
C PHE A 259 10.04 5.87 -4.05
N HIS A 260 8.83 5.35 -3.90
CA HIS A 260 7.60 5.98 -4.38
C HIS A 260 6.97 6.94 -3.35
N ALA A 261 7.36 6.84 -2.09
CA ALA A 261 6.78 7.62 -1.00
C ALA A 261 7.38 9.03 -0.95
N ASP A 262 6.70 9.99 -1.55
CA ASP A 262 7.18 11.37 -1.77
C ASP A 262 7.39 12.19 -0.49
N TYR A 263 6.92 11.70 0.65
CA TYR A 263 7.18 12.27 1.98
C TYR A 263 8.50 11.76 2.60
N ARG A 264 9.22 10.84 1.94
CA ARG A 264 10.48 10.25 2.45
C ARG A 264 11.70 10.81 1.74
N ALA A 265 12.83 10.83 2.43
CA ALA A 265 14.13 11.16 1.82
C ALA A 265 14.57 10.14 0.73
N SER A 266 14.02 8.93 0.76
CA SER A 266 14.27 7.88 -0.24
C SER A 266 13.45 8.05 -1.52
N TYR A 267 12.57 9.05 -1.61
CA TYR A 267 11.82 9.33 -2.83
C TYR A 267 12.74 9.64 -4.00
N ARG A 268 12.50 8.99 -5.12
CA ARG A 268 13.24 9.19 -6.38
C ARG A 268 12.25 9.33 -7.54
N ALA A 269 12.02 10.54 -7.99
CA ALA A 269 11.07 10.82 -9.08
C ALA A 269 11.39 10.03 -10.36
N GLU A 270 12.70 9.89 -10.68
CA GLU A 270 13.20 9.13 -11.82
C GLU A 270 12.84 7.64 -11.79
N ASP A 271 12.58 7.07 -10.62
CA ASP A 271 12.13 5.69 -10.44
C ASP A 271 10.63 5.63 -10.14
N ALA A 272 10.12 6.54 -9.31
CA ALA A 272 8.73 6.55 -8.86
C ALA A 272 7.73 6.79 -10.00
N VAL A 273 8.04 7.73 -10.90
CA VAL A 273 7.16 8.07 -12.03
C VAL A 273 7.05 6.90 -13.02
N PRO A 274 8.16 6.33 -13.55
CA PRO A 274 8.07 5.15 -14.40
C PRO A 274 7.40 3.96 -13.71
N ALA A 275 7.67 3.73 -12.42
CA ALA A 275 7.06 2.65 -11.66
C ALA A 275 5.55 2.81 -11.53
N PHE A 276 5.04 4.03 -11.36
CA PHE A 276 3.60 4.29 -11.33
C PHE A 276 2.95 4.09 -12.71
N LEU A 277 3.65 4.44 -13.78
CA LEU A 277 3.20 4.14 -15.16
C LEU A 277 3.17 2.62 -15.40
N ASP A 278 4.22 1.90 -15.00
CA ASP A 278 4.24 0.43 -15.07
C ASP A 278 3.06 -0.20 -14.31
N ALA A 279 2.75 0.34 -13.12
CA ALA A 279 1.63 -0.12 -12.30
C ALA A 279 0.27 0.09 -13.01
N THR A 280 0.06 1.27 -13.58
CA THR A 280 -1.18 1.59 -14.32
C THR A 280 -1.31 0.78 -15.59
N ASP A 281 -0.24 0.61 -16.35
CA ASP A 281 -0.20 -0.23 -17.55
C ASP A 281 -0.45 -1.71 -17.21
N TRP A 282 0.10 -2.20 -16.08
CA TRP A 282 -0.17 -3.55 -15.59
C TRP A 282 -1.66 -3.77 -15.33
N PHE A 283 -2.29 -2.85 -14.63
CA PHE A 283 -3.73 -2.92 -14.39
C PHE A 283 -4.54 -2.89 -15.69
N MET A 284 -4.19 -2.02 -16.62
CA MET A 284 -4.89 -1.95 -17.94
C MET A 284 -4.71 -3.23 -18.75
N ARG A 285 -3.53 -3.83 -18.79
CA ARG A 285 -3.28 -5.13 -19.47
C ARG A 285 -4.14 -6.25 -18.88
N HIS A 286 -4.46 -6.18 -17.59
CA HIS A 286 -5.31 -7.15 -16.91
C HIS A 286 -6.78 -6.67 -16.79
N SER A 287 -7.20 -5.85 -17.74
CA SER A 287 -8.60 -5.47 -17.96
C SER A 287 -9.21 -4.53 -16.90
N LEU A 288 -8.41 -3.82 -16.11
CA LEU A 288 -8.93 -2.67 -15.37
C LEU A 288 -9.09 -1.51 -16.36
N ALA A 289 -10.31 -1.01 -16.50
CA ALA A 289 -10.65 0.07 -17.44
C ALA A 289 -10.22 1.44 -16.88
N LEU A 290 -8.91 1.64 -16.71
CA LEU A 290 -8.32 2.91 -16.33
C LEU A 290 -8.14 3.80 -17.56
N LYS A 291 -8.18 5.12 -17.37
CA LYS A 291 -7.75 6.10 -18.37
C LYS A 291 -6.23 6.13 -18.43
N LYS A 292 -5.68 6.37 -19.61
CA LYS A 292 -4.23 6.63 -19.69
C LYS A 292 -3.90 7.89 -18.88
N SER A 293 -2.81 7.85 -18.12
CA SER A 293 -2.26 9.03 -17.48
C SER A 293 -1.92 10.04 -18.59
N ALA A 294 -2.34 11.29 -18.43
CA ALA A 294 -1.79 12.36 -19.26
C ALA A 294 -0.32 12.54 -18.82
N THR A 295 0.59 12.20 -19.72
CA THR A 295 2.04 12.45 -19.56
C THR A 295 2.32 13.93 -19.52
#